data_9c9335327988794ebc773b65187b5d86
#
_entry.id   9c9335327988794ebc773b65187b5d86
#
_cell.length_a   1.000
_cell.length_b   1.000
_cell.length_c   1.000
_cell.angle_alpha   90.00
_cell.angle_beta   90.00
_cell.angle_gamma   90.00
#
_symmetry.space_group_name_H-M   'P 1'
#
loop_
_entity.id
_entity.type
_entity.pdbx_description
1 polymer ?
#
loop_
_entity_poly.entity_id
_entity_poly.type
_entity_poly.pdbx_seq_one_letter_code
_entity_poly.pdbx_strand_id
1 'polypeptide(L)'
;MIHLGLHDIAEAVGGRLIGRELLVTGTVETDSRLVGAGSLFVCKPGEVTDGHNFAEDAIKAGAAALIVERELPVAVPQILVGDSVLALGRLAADVLRRVRSVSGIK
;
A
#
# COMPACT_ATOMS: atom_id res chain seq x y z
N MET A 1 7.65 -7.65 5.95
CA MET A 1 8.37 -6.38 5.66
C MET A 1 8.80 -6.35 4.22
N ILE A 2 8.58 -5.23 3.53
CA ILE A 2 8.99 -5.06 2.14
C ILE A 2 9.93 -3.86 2.03
N HIS A 3 10.70 -3.83 0.93
CA HIS A 3 11.55 -2.68 0.58
C HIS A 3 11.30 -2.38 -0.89
N LEU A 4 10.19 -1.72 -1.18
CA LEU A 4 9.80 -1.39 -2.55
C LEU A 4 9.51 0.09 -2.67
N GLY A 5 9.95 0.69 -3.77
CA GLY A 5 9.59 2.04 -4.11
C GLY A 5 8.14 2.13 -4.55
N LEU A 6 7.53 3.29 -4.38
CA LEU A 6 6.13 3.49 -4.73
C LEU A 6 5.88 3.33 -6.23
N HIS A 7 6.85 3.70 -7.08
CA HIS A 7 6.71 3.49 -8.53
C HIS A 7 6.60 2.01 -8.85
N ASP A 8 7.40 1.17 -8.19
CA ASP A 8 7.34 -0.28 -8.39
C ASP A 8 6.01 -0.85 -7.91
N ILE A 9 5.52 -0.35 -6.78
CA ILE A 9 4.23 -0.78 -6.24
C ILE A 9 3.10 -0.37 -7.18
N ALA A 10 3.12 0.89 -7.65
CA ALA A 10 2.10 1.38 -8.57
C ALA A 10 2.06 0.54 -9.85
N GLU A 11 3.22 0.19 -10.39
CA GLU A 11 3.29 -0.65 -11.57
C GLU A 11 2.73 -2.05 -11.28
N ALA A 12 3.10 -2.63 -10.15
CA ALA A 12 2.66 -3.98 -9.79
C ALA A 12 1.14 -4.07 -9.64
N VAL A 13 0.51 -3.02 -9.12
CA VAL A 13 -0.94 -3.03 -8.86
C VAL A 13 -1.75 -2.39 -9.99
N GLY A 14 -1.08 -1.85 -11.00
CA GLY A 14 -1.77 -1.16 -12.10
C GLY A 14 -2.41 0.15 -11.67
N GLY A 15 -1.79 0.83 -10.70
CA GLY A 15 -2.30 2.08 -10.14
C GLY A 15 -1.51 3.29 -10.59
N ARG A 16 -1.93 4.45 -10.12
CA ARG A 16 -1.29 5.73 -10.42
C ARG A 16 -0.76 6.36 -9.14
N LEU A 17 0.53 6.66 -9.12
CA LEU A 17 1.15 7.32 -7.97
C LEU A 17 0.77 8.79 -7.96
N ILE A 18 0.26 9.25 -6.83
CA ILE A 18 -0.03 10.66 -6.56
C ILE A 18 0.88 11.07 -5.41
N GLY A 19 1.82 11.96 -5.70
CA GLY A 19 2.81 12.39 -4.74
C GLY A 19 4.21 11.92 -5.13
N ARG A 20 5.14 12.04 -4.20
CA ARG A 20 6.54 11.76 -4.49
C ARG A 20 6.87 10.29 -4.33
N GLU A 21 7.95 9.88 -4.98
CA GLU A 21 8.51 8.55 -4.80
C GLU A 21 9.13 8.43 -3.41
N LEU A 22 8.93 7.28 -2.77
CA LEU A 22 9.65 6.92 -1.56
C LEU A 22 9.66 5.40 -1.43
N LEU A 23 10.45 4.91 -0.48
CA LEU A 23 10.58 3.48 -0.24
C LEU A 23 9.67 3.06 0.91
N VAL A 24 8.84 2.04 0.68
CA VAL A 24 8.05 1.42 1.74
C VAL A 24 8.95 0.40 2.43
N THR A 25 9.14 0.55 3.73
CA THR A 25 10.06 -0.29 4.51
C THR A 25 9.37 -1.10 5.61
N GLY A 26 8.09 -0.84 5.84
CA GLY A 26 7.31 -1.54 6.85
C GLY A 26 6.46 -2.66 6.25
N THR A 27 5.37 -2.94 6.92
CA THR A 27 4.43 -3.98 6.49
C THR A 27 3.33 -3.39 5.61
N VAL A 28 2.60 -4.26 4.91
CA VAL A 28 1.39 -3.89 4.17
C VAL A 28 0.20 -4.26 5.06
N GLU A 29 -0.63 -3.28 5.38
CA GLU A 29 -1.71 -3.48 6.33
C GLU A 29 -3.03 -2.98 5.76
N THR A 30 -4.11 -3.68 6.07
CA THR A 30 -5.47 -3.24 5.78
C THR A 30 -6.20 -2.79 7.04
N ASP A 31 -5.60 -2.97 8.20
CA ASP A 31 -6.13 -2.57 9.50
C ASP A 31 -5.24 -1.47 10.06
N SER A 32 -5.80 -0.28 10.26
CA SER A 32 -5.04 0.87 10.74
C SER A 32 -4.39 0.64 12.11
N ARG A 33 -4.94 -0.27 12.90
CA ARG A 33 -4.41 -0.59 14.22
C ARG A 33 -3.09 -1.36 14.16
N LEU A 34 -2.79 -1.98 13.02
CA LEU A 34 -1.58 -2.76 12.81
C LEU A 34 -0.48 -1.98 12.09
N VAL A 35 -0.77 -0.76 11.68
CA VAL A 35 0.18 0.08 10.96
C VAL A 35 1.32 0.49 11.87
N GLY A 36 2.54 0.38 11.37
CA GLY A 36 3.73 0.88 12.03
C GLY A 36 4.53 1.79 11.11
N ALA A 37 5.72 2.19 11.57
CA ALA A 37 6.56 3.11 10.81
C ALA A 37 6.93 2.50 9.44
N GLY A 38 6.73 3.27 8.38
CA GLY A 38 7.09 2.87 7.02
C GLY A 38 6.09 1.94 6.34
N SER A 39 4.97 1.64 6.96
CA SER A 39 3.95 0.74 6.40
C SER A 39 3.25 1.33 5.19
N LEU A 40 2.71 0.45 4.36
CA LEU A 40 1.78 0.78 3.29
C LEU A 40 0.38 0.39 3.77
N PHE A 41 -0.51 1.38 3.91
CA PHE A 41 -1.88 1.12 4.33
C PHE A 41 -2.80 1.03 3.12
N VAL A 42 -3.52 -0.07 3.00
CA VAL A 42 -4.46 -0.31 1.89
C VAL A 42 -5.87 0.05 2.39
N CYS A 43 -6.45 1.09 1.79
CA CYS A 43 -7.80 1.54 2.11
C CYS A 43 -8.80 0.68 1.35
N LYS A 44 -9.45 -0.24 2.04
CA LYS A 44 -10.46 -1.10 1.44
C LYS A 44 -11.87 -0.55 1.71
N PRO A 45 -12.75 -0.54 0.72
CA PRO A 45 -14.16 -0.29 1.01
C PRO A 45 -14.71 -1.45 1.82
N GLY A 46 -15.60 -1.17 2.76
CA GLY A 46 -16.24 -2.18 3.58
C GLY A 46 -17.75 -2.01 3.60
N GLU A 47 -18.45 -3.06 4.01
CA GLU A 47 -19.92 -3.02 4.10
C GLU A 47 -20.38 -2.10 5.23
N VAL A 48 -19.65 -2.11 6.35
CA VAL A 48 -20.00 -1.32 7.53
C VAL A 48 -19.15 -0.06 7.59
N THR A 49 -17.85 -0.18 7.32
CA THR A 49 -16.90 0.90 7.45
C THR A 49 -15.97 0.92 6.23
N ASP A 50 -15.78 2.11 5.68
CA ASP A 50 -14.85 2.31 4.56
C ASP A 50 -13.45 2.52 5.13
N GLY A 51 -12.47 1.73 4.68
CA GLY A 51 -11.07 1.85 5.10
C GLY A 51 -10.48 3.22 4.82
N HIS A 52 -11.02 3.97 3.84
CA HIS A 52 -10.55 5.33 3.57
C HIS A 52 -10.78 6.26 4.76
N ASN A 53 -11.78 5.97 5.61
CA ASN A 53 -12.05 6.76 6.81
C ASN A 53 -10.97 6.61 7.87
N PHE A 54 -10.10 5.61 7.74
CA PHE A 54 -9.02 5.34 8.69
C PHE A 54 -7.64 5.81 8.20
N ALA A 55 -7.60 6.49 7.05
CA ALA A 55 -6.33 6.94 6.47
C ALA A 55 -5.56 7.85 7.42
N GLU A 56 -6.23 8.78 8.07
CA GLU A 56 -5.59 9.70 9.02
C GLU A 56 -4.99 8.93 10.19
N ASP A 57 -5.71 7.95 10.72
CA ASP A 57 -5.22 7.14 11.83
C ASP A 57 -3.99 6.33 11.42
N ALA A 58 -4.00 5.79 10.22
CA ALA A 58 -2.86 5.04 9.68
C ALA A 58 -1.64 5.95 9.52
N ILE A 59 -1.83 7.17 9.03
CA ILE A 59 -0.76 8.14 8.88
C ILE A 59 -0.18 8.50 10.24
N LYS A 60 -1.01 8.73 11.23
CA LYS A 60 -0.55 9.02 12.59
C LYS A 60 0.25 7.86 13.18
N ALA A 61 -0.09 6.63 12.81
CA ALA A 61 0.62 5.44 13.26
C ALA A 61 1.92 5.20 12.51
N GLY A 62 2.22 5.96 11.45
CA GLY A 62 3.49 5.89 10.75
C GLY A 62 3.41 5.38 9.32
N ALA A 63 2.22 5.26 8.73
CA ALA A 63 2.11 4.83 7.34
C ALA A 63 2.89 5.78 6.43
N ALA A 64 3.73 5.22 5.58
CA ALA A 64 4.53 6.00 4.64
C ALA A 64 3.73 6.37 3.40
N ALA A 65 2.76 5.56 3.03
CA ALA A 65 1.94 5.75 1.85
C ALA A 65 0.65 4.97 1.95
N LEU A 66 -0.28 5.26 1.04
CA LEU A 66 -1.60 4.62 1.00
C LEU A 66 -1.86 4.03 -0.38
N ILE A 67 -2.67 2.97 -0.43
CA ILE A 67 -3.36 2.56 -1.65
C ILE A 67 -4.82 2.93 -1.47
N VAL A 68 -5.38 3.66 -2.43
CA VAL A 68 -6.71 4.25 -2.31
C VAL A 68 -7.54 3.98 -3.57
N GLU A 69 -8.86 4.00 -3.43
CA GLU A 69 -9.78 3.92 -4.58
C GLU A 69 -10.30 5.29 -4.99
N ARG A 70 -10.02 6.31 -4.18
CA ARG A 70 -10.27 7.71 -4.51
C ARG A 70 -9.16 8.56 -3.89
N GLU A 71 -8.81 9.63 -4.54
CA GLU A 71 -7.78 10.52 -4.01
C GLU A 71 -8.23 11.15 -2.69
N LEU A 72 -7.36 11.12 -1.70
CA LEU A 72 -7.63 11.67 -0.37
C LEU A 72 -6.78 12.92 -0.13
N PRO A 73 -7.28 13.87 0.68
CA PRO A 73 -6.53 15.09 1.02
C PRO A 73 -5.53 14.81 2.14
N VAL A 74 -4.50 14.05 1.83
CA VAL A 74 -3.49 13.61 2.82
C VAL A 74 -2.11 14.09 2.41
N ALA A 75 -1.20 14.17 3.39
CA ALA A 75 0.16 14.64 3.16
C ALA A 75 1.08 13.56 2.60
N VAL A 76 0.77 12.28 2.84
CA VAL A 76 1.61 11.19 2.34
C VAL A 76 1.26 10.84 0.89
N PRO A 77 2.20 10.26 0.14
CA PRO A 77 1.89 9.78 -1.21
C PRO A 77 0.82 8.69 -1.18
N GLN A 78 0.07 8.61 -2.26
CA GLN A 78 -0.98 7.60 -2.39
C GLN A 78 -1.00 7.03 -3.79
N ILE A 79 -1.40 5.78 -3.92
CA ILE A 79 -1.53 5.09 -5.20
C ILE A 79 -3.01 4.86 -5.45
N LEU A 80 -3.52 5.45 -6.52
CA LEU A 80 -4.92 5.36 -6.89
C LEU A 80 -5.13 4.11 -7.74
N VAL A 81 -6.05 3.25 -7.31
CA VAL A 81 -6.39 2.00 -8.00
C VAL A 81 -7.89 1.92 -8.21
N GLY A 82 -8.31 1.07 -9.14
CA GLY A 82 -9.74 0.83 -9.36
C GLY A 82 -10.35 -0.13 -8.34
N ASP A 83 -9.56 -1.07 -7.84
CA ASP A 83 -10.02 -2.09 -6.89
C ASP A 83 -8.89 -2.40 -5.92
N SER A 84 -9.05 -1.99 -4.67
CA SER A 84 -8.00 -2.13 -3.66
C SER A 84 -7.77 -3.59 -3.24
N VAL A 85 -8.80 -4.41 -3.27
CA VAL A 85 -8.66 -5.83 -2.93
C VAL A 85 -7.86 -6.54 -4.01
N LEU A 86 -8.15 -6.26 -5.28
CA LEU A 86 -7.39 -6.80 -6.40
C LEU A 86 -5.94 -6.29 -6.36
N ALA A 87 -5.76 -5.01 -6.05
CA ALA A 87 -4.44 -4.41 -5.94
C ALA A 87 -3.61 -5.11 -4.86
N LEU A 88 -4.21 -5.39 -3.71
CA LEU A 88 -3.54 -6.09 -2.63
C LEU A 88 -3.07 -7.48 -3.08
N GLY A 89 -3.93 -8.21 -3.80
CA GLY A 89 -3.57 -9.52 -4.35
C GLY A 89 -2.42 -9.44 -5.34
N ARG A 90 -2.44 -8.44 -6.22
CA ARG A 90 -1.36 -8.22 -7.20
C ARG A 90 -0.05 -7.88 -6.51
N LEU A 91 -0.11 -7.05 -5.48
CA LEU A 91 1.08 -6.69 -4.72
C LEU A 91 1.67 -7.90 -4.02
N ALA A 92 0.84 -8.72 -3.40
CA ALA A 92 1.30 -9.95 -2.74
C ALA A 92 1.98 -10.89 -3.72
N ALA A 93 1.42 -11.05 -4.90
CA ALA A 93 2.02 -11.89 -5.95
C ALA A 93 3.37 -11.34 -6.41
N ASP A 94 3.46 -10.02 -6.56
CA ASP A 94 4.70 -9.36 -6.99
C ASP A 94 5.79 -9.51 -5.93
N VAL A 95 5.46 -9.31 -4.67
CA VAL A 95 6.41 -9.46 -3.57
C VAL A 95 6.93 -10.90 -3.51
N LEU A 96 6.05 -11.87 -3.64
CA LEU A 96 6.43 -13.28 -3.61
C LEU A 96 7.38 -13.61 -4.76
N ARG A 97 7.10 -13.11 -5.95
CA ARG A 97 7.96 -13.32 -7.12
C ARG A 97 9.35 -12.72 -6.90
N ARG A 98 9.43 -11.51 -6.32
CA ARG A 98 10.69 -10.85 -6.04
C ARG A 98 11.52 -11.62 -5.01
N VAL A 99 10.88 -12.13 -3.97
CA VAL A 99 11.54 -12.94 -2.94
C VAL A 99 12.12 -14.20 -3.55
N ARG A 100 11.37 -14.90 -4.40
CA ARG A 100 11.86 -16.10 -5.07
C ARG A 100 13.07 -15.82 -5.96
N SER A 101 13.01 -14.72 -6.70
CA SER A 101 14.10 -14.30 -7.57
C SER A 101 15.36 -13.99 -6.77
N VAL A 102 15.22 -13.24 -5.68
CA VAL A 102 16.35 -12.84 -4.85
C VAL A 102 16.98 -14.03 -4.13
N SER A 103 16.17 -14.95 -3.65
CA SER A 103 16.67 -16.12 -2.90
C SER A 103 17.32 -17.16 -3.79
N GLY A 104 17.13 -17.07 -5.09
CA GLY A 104 17.70 -18.06 -6.02
C GLY A 104 16.99 -19.40 -5.99
N ILE A 105 15.83 -19.50 -5.42
CA ILE A 105 15.04 -20.71 -5.39
C ILE A 105 14.51 -21.00 -6.80
N LYS A 106 14.71 -22.20 -7.23
CA LYS A 106 14.30 -22.64 -8.56
C LYS A 106 13.05 -23.51 -8.51
#